data_70feeecc89596ea44e5871bdbb0d1115
#
_entry.id   70feeecc89596ea44e5871bdbb0d1115
#
_cell.length_a   1.000
_cell.length_b   1.000
_cell.length_c   1.000
_cell.angle_alpha   90.00
_cell.angle_beta   90.00
_cell.angle_gamma   90.00
#
_symmetry.space_group_name_H-M   'P 1'
#
loop_
_entity.id
_entity.type
_entity.pdbx_description
1 polymer ?
#
loop_
_entity_poly.entity_id
_entity_poly.type
_entity_poly.pdbx_seq_one_letter_code
_entity_poly.pdbx_strand_id
1 'polypeptide(L)'
;MKSTHKLLLIILILASALMLGACSGPAPESPTDTPPEEDEEEVVEETDPNLVTTLADVKGAVVQIAAQGTFVDPQFGEYSSAGLGSGFIIDPTGLALTNNHVVTGAALLDVWVGGDISKTYNAQIVAVSECSDLALIDIEGDGFSYLEWYPDPISVGLEIYAAGFPLGDPEYTLTRGIISKENANGESNWASVNQVLEHDATINPGNSGGPLVTGDGQVVGVNYATFAAAGQFFAIGRDTTLPIIDAFKAGDNVDSLGINGIAVTSDDGSLSGIWVSSVKSGSAADEAGVEPGDLITTMEGLDLAADGSMATYCDIIRTQGDQNTLSMEVLRFDTNQVLEGQFNGRELAAIGTIEESSQPVDDITDDTGEGFGSEYIVEVFDDGYMAITDDSWSLYVEVPVEWNEVDGTAWSDYWGEEYFEALDVSAAPSLEDFFSYYDATGISLTVSSDWAKIGDYNALLDFTQTGFDQNCEYNGREPYDDSVYQGAYDYWICGDTELILVGANPIDNPSAFLVLVTIQLTPDDDVANLERILNTFDYRP
;
A
#
# COMPACT_ATOMS: atom_id res chain seq x y z
N MET A 1 4.14 15.41 -58.46
CA MET A 1 4.29 16.79 -58.97
C MET A 1 4.99 17.54 -57.87
N LYS A 2 6.25 17.76 -57.98
CA LYS A 2 6.91 19.05 -58.33
C LYS A 2 6.65 20.07 -57.22
N SER A 3 7.58 20.72 -56.56
CA SER A 3 8.93 21.16 -56.93
C SER A 3 9.42 21.97 -55.74
N THR A 4 10.54 21.68 -55.12
CA THR A 4 11.85 22.26 -55.33
C THR A 4 12.06 23.73 -54.94
N HIS A 5 13.09 23.89 -54.12
CA HIS A 5 14.24 24.83 -54.28
C HIS A 5 14.10 26.15 -53.52
N LYS A 6 15.11 26.75 -52.91
CA LYS A 6 16.60 26.73 -52.93
C LYS A 6 17.02 27.60 -51.76
N LEU A 7 17.98 27.32 -50.94
CA LEU A 7 19.45 27.37 -51.08
C LEU A 7 20.04 28.77 -51.32
N LEU A 8 21.12 28.97 -50.65
CA LEU A 8 22.25 29.89 -50.84
C LEU A 8 22.30 31.11 -49.90
N LEU A 9 23.31 31.16 -49.08
CA LEU A 9 24.77 31.35 -49.26
C LEU A 9 25.09 32.85 -49.26
N ILE A 10 26.04 33.31 -48.54
CA ILE A 10 27.47 33.55 -48.81
C ILE A 10 27.93 34.67 -47.89
N ILE A 11 28.91 34.48 -47.01
CA ILE A 11 30.36 34.65 -47.11
C ILE A 11 30.87 36.06 -46.79
N LEU A 12 31.74 36.11 -45.75
CA LEU A 12 33.11 36.62 -45.71
C LEU A 12 33.41 38.07 -46.13
N ILE A 13 34.23 38.74 -45.36
CA ILE A 13 35.49 39.45 -45.69
C ILE A 13 35.99 40.06 -44.37
N LEU A 14 36.99 39.64 -43.68
CA LEU A 14 38.45 39.64 -43.80
C LEU A 14 39.09 40.95 -44.21
N ALA A 15 40.05 41.31 -43.47
CA ALA A 15 41.33 41.97 -43.75
C ALA A 15 41.51 43.32 -43.03
N SER A 16 42.40 43.35 -42.05
CA SER A 16 43.87 43.60 -42.18
C SER A 16 44.27 45.04 -42.42
N ALA A 17 45.07 45.55 -41.54
CA ALA A 17 46.38 46.16 -41.76
C ALA A 17 46.77 46.99 -40.55
N LEU A 18 47.76 46.65 -39.80
CA LEU A 18 49.19 46.82 -39.91
C LEU A 18 49.65 48.30 -40.02
N MET A 19 50.46 48.61 -39.05
CA MET A 19 51.75 49.22 -39.05
C MET A 19 51.90 50.64 -38.51
N LEU A 20 52.98 50.66 -37.74
CA LEU A 20 54.03 51.69 -37.52
C LEU A 20 53.71 52.78 -36.50
N GLY A 21 54.41 52.93 -35.44
CA GLY A 21 55.82 52.80 -35.12
C GLY A 21 56.33 54.14 -34.62
N ALA A 22 56.92 54.16 -33.51
CA ALA A 22 58.13 54.89 -33.22
C ALA A 22 58.32 55.27 -31.75
N CYS A 23 59.50 55.02 -31.37
CA CYS A 23 60.15 55.24 -30.10
C CYS A 23 60.05 56.65 -29.50
N SER A 24 60.03 56.76 -28.20
CA SER A 24 60.99 57.59 -27.45
C SER A 24 60.87 57.43 -25.95
N GLY A 25 61.92 57.13 -25.33
CA GLY A 25 62.59 57.45 -24.07
C GLY A 25 61.91 57.33 -22.72
N PRO A 26 62.65 56.91 -21.71
CA PRO A 26 62.11 56.64 -20.39
C PRO A 26 61.93 57.91 -19.55
N ALA A 27 60.80 58.03 -18.83
CA ALA A 27 60.62 58.98 -17.73
C ALA A 27 60.50 58.23 -16.41
N PRO A 28 60.82 58.82 -15.28
CA PRO A 28 61.17 58.14 -14.05
C PRO A 28 59.98 57.55 -13.31
N GLU A 29 60.29 56.45 -12.65
CA GLU A 29 59.37 55.68 -11.76
C GLU A 29 58.93 56.55 -10.57
N SER A 30 57.59 56.69 -10.43
CA SER A 30 56.97 57.03 -9.14
C SER A 30 56.66 55.75 -8.39
N PRO A 31 56.77 55.70 -7.08
CA PRO A 31 56.45 54.49 -6.31
C PRO A 31 54.94 54.23 -6.37
N THR A 32 54.56 53.12 -6.95
CA THR A 32 53.21 52.54 -6.83
C THR A 32 53.08 51.98 -5.43
N ASP A 33 52.28 52.67 -4.61
CA ASP A 33 51.64 52.06 -3.47
C ASP A 33 50.72 50.94 -3.98
N THR A 34 51.16 49.70 -3.82
CA THR A 34 50.31 48.51 -3.93
C THR A 34 49.44 48.50 -2.68
N PRO A 35 48.11 48.52 -2.82
CA PRO A 35 47.24 48.23 -1.68
C PRO A 35 47.60 46.81 -1.16
N PRO A 36 47.54 46.57 0.16
CA PRO A 36 47.69 45.22 0.65
C PRO A 36 46.62 44.34 0.00
N GLU A 37 47.03 43.16 -0.53
CA GLU A 37 46.10 42.06 -0.82
C GLU A 37 45.35 41.82 0.46
N GLU A 38 44.05 42.14 0.47
CA GLU A 38 43.11 41.60 1.44
C GLU A 38 43.14 40.09 1.19
N ASP A 39 43.70 39.35 2.13
CA ASP A 39 43.48 37.92 2.23
C ASP A 39 41.98 37.74 2.28
N GLU A 40 41.36 37.30 1.18
CA GLU A 40 40.03 36.71 1.20
C GLU A 40 40.17 35.47 2.11
N GLU A 41 39.84 35.62 3.38
CA GLU A 41 39.56 34.47 4.24
C GLU A 41 38.46 33.70 3.53
N GLU A 42 38.86 32.59 2.92
CA GLU A 42 37.96 31.55 2.45
C GLU A 42 37.14 31.15 3.70
N VAL A 43 35.90 31.65 3.77
CA VAL A 43 34.92 31.24 4.78
C VAL A 43 34.65 29.76 4.47
N VAL A 44 35.40 28.88 5.10
CA VAL A 44 35.08 27.47 5.17
C VAL A 44 33.78 27.42 5.96
N GLU A 45 32.64 27.28 5.30
CA GLU A 45 31.40 26.91 5.96
C GLU A 45 31.68 25.60 6.70
N GLU A 46 31.69 25.66 8.03
CA GLU A 46 31.71 24.45 8.84
C GLU A 46 30.42 23.68 8.50
N THR A 47 30.54 22.66 7.67
CA THR A 47 29.43 21.73 7.41
C THR A 47 29.07 21.01 8.69
N ASP A 48 27.79 20.96 9.04
CA ASP A 48 27.30 20.21 10.20
C ASP A 48 27.79 18.74 10.08
N PRO A 49 28.49 18.20 11.07
CA PRO A 49 29.02 16.84 11.01
C PRO A 49 27.93 15.76 10.92
N ASN A 50 26.69 16.09 11.26
CA ASN A 50 25.55 15.17 11.19
C ASN A 50 24.82 15.24 9.83
N LEU A 51 25.12 16.23 9.00
CA LEU A 51 24.51 16.35 7.68
C LEU A 51 25.03 15.25 6.75
N VAL A 52 24.11 14.48 6.17
CA VAL A 52 24.41 13.49 5.14
C VAL A 52 24.68 14.21 3.80
N THR A 53 25.83 13.94 3.20
CA THR A 53 26.26 14.56 1.94
C THR A 53 26.65 13.53 0.87
N THR A 54 26.52 12.23 1.17
CA THR A 54 26.81 11.17 0.22
C THR A 54 25.71 10.09 0.26
N LEU A 55 25.48 9.43 -0.86
CA LEU A 55 24.51 8.33 -0.97
C LEU A 55 24.85 7.17 0.02
N ALA A 56 26.12 6.92 0.27
CA ALA A 56 26.55 5.86 1.19
C ALA A 56 26.15 6.12 2.65
N ASP A 57 26.03 7.38 3.04
CA ASP A 57 25.70 7.78 4.41
C ASP A 57 24.17 7.95 4.64
N VAL A 58 23.35 7.92 3.57
CA VAL A 58 21.88 8.05 3.65
C VAL A 58 21.29 7.05 4.64
N LYS A 59 21.79 5.81 4.65
CA LYS A 59 21.37 4.77 5.59
C LYS A 59 21.32 5.27 7.04
N GLY A 60 22.28 6.10 7.46
CA GLY A 60 22.38 6.61 8.83
C GLY A 60 21.25 7.56 9.25
N ALA A 61 20.51 8.09 8.28
CA ALA A 61 19.39 8.99 8.52
C ALA A 61 18.01 8.35 8.17
N VAL A 62 18.00 7.11 7.64
CA VAL A 62 16.75 6.38 7.34
C VAL A 62 16.37 5.53 8.54
N VAL A 63 15.10 5.48 8.85
CA VAL A 63 14.56 4.76 10.00
C VAL A 63 13.52 3.72 9.56
N GLN A 64 13.49 2.59 10.27
CA GLN A 64 12.40 1.64 10.25
C GLN A 64 11.45 1.98 11.39
N ILE A 65 10.15 1.93 11.15
CA ILE A 65 9.11 2.27 12.12
C ILE A 65 8.16 1.07 12.25
N ALA A 66 7.93 0.63 13.48
CA ALA A 66 6.86 -0.29 13.83
C ALA A 66 5.84 0.44 14.68
N ALA A 67 4.62 0.55 14.16
CA ALA A 67 3.51 1.12 14.88
C ALA A 67 2.72 0.01 15.59
N GLN A 68 2.42 0.17 16.86
CA GLN A 68 1.63 -0.74 17.67
C GLN A 68 0.40 -0.02 18.20
N GLY A 69 -0.76 -0.68 18.11
CA GLY A 69 -2.05 -0.09 18.53
C GLY A 69 -3.18 -1.02 18.14
N THR A 70 -4.40 -0.53 18.23
CA THR A 70 -5.58 -1.23 17.70
C THR A 70 -5.87 -0.71 16.32
N PHE A 71 -5.77 -1.59 15.33
CA PHE A 71 -6.09 -1.34 13.94
C PHE A 71 -7.14 -2.34 13.50
N VAL A 72 -8.06 -1.93 12.64
CA VAL A 72 -9.10 -2.80 12.08
C VAL A 72 -9.02 -2.75 10.56
N ASP A 73 -8.69 -3.89 9.97
CA ASP A 73 -8.69 -4.06 8.52
C ASP A 73 -10.10 -4.44 8.04
N PRO A 74 -10.57 -3.96 6.90
CA PRO A 74 -11.89 -4.31 6.39
C PRO A 74 -12.06 -5.78 6.02
N GLN A 75 -10.96 -6.51 5.75
CA GLN A 75 -10.97 -7.92 5.36
C GLN A 75 -10.54 -8.86 6.49
N PHE A 76 -9.54 -8.43 7.31
CA PHE A 76 -8.90 -9.30 8.30
C PHE A 76 -9.30 -8.98 9.75
N GLY A 77 -10.13 -7.96 9.98
CA GLY A 77 -10.58 -7.59 11.31
C GLY A 77 -9.52 -6.89 12.16
N GLU A 78 -9.59 -7.07 13.49
CA GLU A 78 -8.72 -6.39 14.46
C GLU A 78 -7.33 -7.02 14.50
N TYR A 79 -6.29 -6.19 14.42
CA TYR A 79 -4.90 -6.59 14.62
C TYR A 79 -4.14 -5.59 15.49
N SER A 80 -3.14 -6.07 16.25
CA SER A 80 -2.45 -5.27 17.28
C SER A 80 -1.16 -4.60 16.81
N SER A 81 -0.69 -4.87 15.59
CA SER A 81 0.54 -4.29 15.08
C SER A 81 0.26 -3.74 13.69
N ALA A 82 0.19 -2.43 13.56
CA ALA A 82 0.22 -1.79 12.27
C ALA A 82 1.49 -2.19 11.53
N GLY A 83 1.42 -2.17 10.22
CA GLY A 83 2.52 -2.53 9.36
C GLY A 83 3.83 -1.82 9.71
N LEU A 84 4.91 -2.42 9.25
CA LEU A 84 6.22 -1.81 9.29
C LEU A 84 6.34 -0.78 8.17
N GLY A 85 6.86 0.40 8.48
CA GLY A 85 7.12 1.47 7.52
C GLY A 85 8.53 2.00 7.64
N SER A 86 8.86 2.93 6.77
CA SER A 86 10.12 3.67 6.78
C SER A 86 9.89 5.14 7.11
N GLY A 87 10.96 5.83 7.44
CA GLY A 87 11.02 7.27 7.61
C GLY A 87 12.42 7.79 7.40
N PHE A 88 12.61 9.09 7.52
CA PHE A 88 13.95 9.70 7.49
C PHE A 88 14.04 10.93 8.37
N ILE A 89 15.20 11.11 8.97
CA ILE A 89 15.49 12.19 9.90
C ILE A 89 15.83 13.46 9.11
N ILE A 90 15.19 14.58 9.46
CA ILE A 90 15.33 15.88 8.79
C ILE A 90 16.01 16.94 9.68
N ASP A 91 16.30 16.59 10.94
CA ASP A 91 16.92 17.49 11.91
C ASP A 91 17.70 16.65 12.94
N PRO A 92 18.91 17.08 13.37
CA PRO A 92 19.73 16.29 14.29
C PRO A 92 19.12 16.09 15.69
N THR A 93 18.06 16.78 16.03
CA THR A 93 17.32 16.59 17.30
C THR A 93 16.40 15.38 17.30
N GLY A 94 16.18 14.70 16.14
CA GLY A 94 15.34 13.51 16.03
C GLY A 94 14.03 13.73 15.29
N LEU A 95 13.77 14.93 14.75
CA LEU A 95 12.61 15.13 13.89
C LEU A 95 12.75 14.30 12.61
N ALA A 96 11.75 13.45 12.34
CA ALA A 96 11.74 12.57 11.18
C ALA A 96 10.38 12.60 10.47
N LEU A 97 10.42 12.47 9.13
CA LEU A 97 9.23 12.35 8.29
C LEU A 97 8.94 10.88 8.00
N THR A 98 7.64 10.59 7.91
CA THR A 98 7.09 9.32 7.43
C THR A 98 5.70 9.56 6.82
N ASN A 99 4.98 8.50 6.46
CA ASN A 99 3.58 8.61 6.02
C ASN A 99 2.60 8.59 7.18
N ASN A 100 1.43 9.23 6.97
CA ASN A 100 0.32 9.22 7.92
C ASN A 100 -0.20 7.81 8.17
N HIS A 101 -0.41 7.03 7.09
CA HIS A 101 -0.94 5.66 7.20
C HIS A 101 -0.02 4.71 8.00
N VAL A 102 1.28 5.04 8.13
CA VAL A 102 2.23 4.25 8.95
C VAL A 102 2.02 4.47 10.44
N VAL A 103 1.64 5.69 10.88
CA VAL A 103 1.73 6.06 12.31
C VAL A 103 0.41 6.48 12.97
N THR A 104 -0.59 6.91 12.20
CA THR A 104 -1.83 7.45 12.79
C THR A 104 -2.63 6.36 13.51
N GLY A 105 -3.01 6.65 14.77
CA GLY A 105 -3.70 5.71 15.65
C GLY A 105 -2.77 4.79 16.45
N ALA A 106 -1.45 4.84 16.21
CA ALA A 106 -0.50 4.07 17.01
C ALA A 106 -0.50 4.52 18.47
N ALA A 107 -0.54 3.56 19.38
CA ALA A 107 -0.32 3.77 20.81
C ALA A 107 1.17 3.83 21.17
N LEU A 108 2.02 3.16 20.37
CA LEU A 108 3.45 3.10 20.53
C LEU A 108 4.14 3.09 19.16
N LEU A 109 5.24 3.82 19.03
CA LEU A 109 6.14 3.77 17.88
C LEU A 109 7.52 3.26 18.34
N ASP A 110 7.90 2.09 17.84
CA ASP A 110 9.27 1.60 17.93
C ASP A 110 10.05 1.99 16.67
N VAL A 111 11.22 2.61 16.85
CA VAL A 111 12.03 3.13 15.74
C VAL A 111 13.45 2.57 15.81
N TRP A 112 13.94 2.12 14.67
CA TRP A 112 15.34 1.67 14.49
C TRP A 112 16.02 2.55 13.44
N VAL A 113 17.17 3.12 13.81
CA VAL A 113 17.93 4.03 12.93
C VAL A 113 18.99 3.25 12.16
N GLY A 114 19.03 3.41 10.85
CA GLY A 114 20.04 2.81 9.98
C GLY A 114 20.06 1.27 9.97
N GLY A 115 18.96 0.62 10.37
CA GLY A 115 18.88 -0.85 10.46
C GLY A 115 19.65 -1.45 11.67
N ASP A 116 19.95 -0.64 12.68
CA ASP A 116 20.52 -1.15 13.94
C ASP A 116 19.40 -1.60 14.88
N ILE A 117 18.95 -2.84 14.75
CA ILE A 117 17.93 -3.45 15.60
C ILE A 117 18.37 -3.69 17.05
N SER A 118 19.64 -3.48 17.36
CA SER A 118 20.15 -3.62 18.75
C SER A 118 19.72 -2.45 19.64
N LYS A 119 19.26 -1.35 19.06
CA LYS A 119 18.82 -0.16 19.77
C LYS A 119 17.48 0.33 19.24
N THR A 120 16.44 0.15 20.04
CA THR A 120 15.11 0.70 19.78
C THR A 120 14.99 2.09 20.40
N TYR A 121 14.40 3.02 19.65
CA TYR A 121 14.05 4.35 20.10
C TYR A 121 12.54 4.48 20.18
N ASN A 122 12.05 5.19 21.20
CA ASN A 122 10.66 5.63 21.21
C ASN A 122 10.52 6.88 20.33
N ALA A 123 9.34 7.07 19.76
CA ALA A 123 9.02 8.29 19.04
C ALA A 123 7.60 8.78 19.40
N GLN A 124 7.37 10.08 19.20
CA GLN A 124 6.05 10.69 19.38
C GLN A 124 5.60 11.29 18.05
N ILE A 125 4.31 11.16 17.74
CA ILE A 125 3.71 11.84 16.59
C ILE A 125 3.56 13.31 16.95
N VAL A 126 4.23 14.19 16.20
CA VAL A 126 4.15 15.65 16.37
C VAL A 126 2.92 16.20 15.66
N ALA A 127 2.78 15.90 14.37
CA ALA A 127 1.65 16.33 13.55
C ALA A 127 1.49 15.41 12.33
N VAL A 128 0.29 15.42 11.73
CA VAL A 128 -0.06 14.59 10.58
C VAL A 128 -0.87 15.36 9.54
N SER A 129 -0.83 14.89 8.30
CA SER A 129 -1.75 15.26 7.23
C SER A 129 -2.32 13.99 6.62
N GLU A 130 -3.60 13.72 6.84
CA GLU A 130 -4.29 12.57 6.28
C GLU A 130 -4.33 12.63 4.76
N CYS A 131 -4.78 13.77 4.24
CA CYS A 131 -4.98 13.93 2.80
C CYS A 131 -3.67 13.96 2.00
N SER A 132 -2.57 14.39 2.61
CA SER A 132 -1.26 14.39 1.96
C SER A 132 -0.41 13.18 2.37
N ASP A 133 -0.94 12.28 3.19
CA ASP A 133 -0.27 11.10 3.71
C ASP A 133 1.13 11.38 4.28
N LEU A 134 1.28 12.43 5.05
CA LEU A 134 2.54 12.83 5.70
C LEU A 134 2.38 12.87 7.23
N ALA A 135 3.44 12.51 7.93
CA ALA A 135 3.54 12.64 9.37
C ALA A 135 4.94 13.09 9.78
N LEU A 136 5.01 13.94 10.80
CA LEU A 136 6.23 14.30 11.51
C LEU A 136 6.24 13.58 12.85
N ILE A 137 7.32 12.87 13.12
CA ILE A 137 7.58 12.22 14.42
C ILE A 137 8.82 12.83 15.06
N ASP A 138 8.89 12.77 16.39
CA ASP A 138 10.05 13.17 17.20
C ASP A 138 10.62 11.92 17.88
N ILE A 139 11.82 11.50 17.44
CA ILE A 139 12.55 10.33 17.94
C ILE A 139 13.33 10.74 19.18
N GLU A 140 13.16 10.01 20.28
CA GLU A 140 13.84 10.30 21.55
C GLU A 140 15.38 10.20 21.41
N GLY A 141 16.07 11.34 21.43
CA GLY A 141 17.53 11.40 21.32
C GLY A 141 18.02 12.72 20.76
N ASP A 142 19.30 12.75 20.40
CA ASP A 142 19.99 13.92 19.85
C ASP A 142 21.26 13.48 19.12
N GLY A 143 21.73 14.30 18.17
CA GLY A 143 22.94 14.04 17.41
C GLY A 143 22.76 13.00 16.30
N PHE A 144 21.55 12.87 15.78
CA PHE A 144 21.26 12.00 14.65
C PHE A 144 21.82 12.54 13.35
N SER A 145 22.23 11.65 12.44
CA SER A 145 22.43 12.01 11.04
C SER A 145 21.09 12.41 10.42
N TYR A 146 21.10 13.41 9.53
CA TYR A 146 19.88 13.91 8.89
C TYR A 146 20.09 14.24 7.42
N LEU A 147 18.98 14.28 6.67
CA LEU A 147 18.94 14.60 5.24
C LEU A 147 18.46 16.04 5.01
N GLU A 148 19.05 16.69 4.01
CA GLU A 148 18.55 17.95 3.48
C GLU A 148 17.76 17.76 2.18
N TRP A 149 16.94 18.76 1.87
CA TRP A 149 16.15 18.78 0.66
C TRP A 149 16.99 19.17 -0.57
N TYR A 150 16.71 18.52 -1.69
CA TYR A 150 17.31 18.85 -2.98
C TYR A 150 16.93 20.30 -3.38
N PRO A 151 17.89 21.21 -3.61
CA PRO A 151 17.60 22.63 -3.79
C PRO A 151 17.13 23.00 -5.20
N ASP A 152 17.52 22.22 -6.22
CA ASP A 152 17.25 22.54 -7.63
C ASP A 152 15.86 22.06 -8.08
N PRO A 153 15.36 22.54 -9.24
CA PRO A 153 14.09 22.04 -9.79
C PRO A 153 14.15 20.53 -10.07
N ILE A 154 13.13 19.81 -9.60
CA ILE A 154 12.96 18.40 -9.90
C ILE A 154 12.44 18.27 -11.33
N SER A 155 13.06 17.43 -12.16
CA SER A 155 12.70 17.26 -13.56
C SER A 155 12.75 15.80 -14.00
N VAL A 156 11.97 15.47 -15.04
CA VAL A 156 12.02 14.15 -15.68
C VAL A 156 13.45 13.79 -16.09
N GLY A 157 13.86 12.57 -15.75
CA GLY A 157 15.20 12.07 -16.00
C GLY A 157 16.20 12.35 -14.88
N LEU A 158 15.81 13.07 -13.80
CA LEU A 158 16.64 13.19 -12.61
C LEU A 158 16.89 11.80 -12.03
N GLU A 159 18.16 11.42 -11.86
CA GLU A 159 18.55 10.17 -11.22
C GLU A 159 18.25 10.22 -9.73
N ILE A 160 17.57 9.19 -9.24
CA ILE A 160 17.11 9.10 -7.85
C ILE A 160 17.31 7.69 -7.28
N TYR A 161 17.23 7.62 -5.97
CA TYR A 161 17.32 6.39 -5.20
C TYR A 161 16.22 6.36 -4.15
N ALA A 162 15.43 5.29 -4.12
CA ALA A 162 14.46 5.05 -3.07
C ALA A 162 15.13 4.24 -1.95
N ALA A 163 15.03 4.73 -0.73
CA ALA A 163 15.67 4.16 0.44
C ALA A 163 14.63 3.78 1.50
N GLY A 164 14.81 2.63 2.17
CA GLY A 164 13.87 2.17 3.19
C GLY A 164 14.16 0.77 3.71
N PHE A 165 13.15 0.22 4.40
CA PHE A 165 13.14 -1.11 5.03
C PHE A 165 11.90 -1.89 4.56
N PRO A 166 11.91 -2.40 3.31
CA PRO A 166 10.77 -3.10 2.74
C PRO A 166 10.48 -4.44 3.44
N LEU A 167 9.21 -4.88 3.37
CA LEU A 167 8.74 -6.20 3.79
C LEU A 167 9.01 -6.56 5.26
N GLY A 168 9.22 -5.55 6.09
CA GLY A 168 9.54 -5.77 7.50
C GLY A 168 10.96 -6.26 7.78
N ASP A 169 11.80 -6.41 6.75
CA ASP A 169 13.19 -6.78 6.91
C ASP A 169 13.96 -5.61 7.56
N PRO A 170 14.76 -5.85 8.62
CA PRO A 170 15.65 -4.83 9.16
C PRO A 170 16.83 -4.50 8.24
N GLU A 171 17.00 -5.21 7.13
CA GLU A 171 18.03 -4.93 6.15
C GLU A 171 17.65 -3.72 5.29
N TYR A 172 18.52 -2.69 5.35
CA TYR A 172 18.36 -1.47 4.56
C TYR A 172 18.42 -1.75 3.06
N THR A 173 17.44 -1.29 2.33
CA THR A 173 17.35 -1.43 0.88
C THR A 173 17.48 -0.08 0.18
N LEU A 174 18.21 -0.06 -0.92
CA LEU A 174 18.37 1.10 -1.79
C LEU A 174 18.17 0.68 -3.25
N THR A 175 17.15 1.20 -3.90
CA THR A 175 16.86 0.96 -5.31
C THR A 175 17.12 2.22 -6.13
N ARG A 176 17.52 2.06 -7.40
CA ARG A 176 17.87 3.17 -8.28
C ARG A 176 16.89 3.30 -9.43
N GLY A 177 16.58 4.56 -9.79
CA GLY A 177 15.74 4.89 -10.92
C GLY A 177 15.88 6.34 -11.36
N ILE A 178 14.87 6.82 -12.07
CA ILE A 178 14.72 8.21 -12.50
C ILE A 178 13.32 8.73 -12.21
N ILE A 179 13.17 10.04 -12.13
CA ILE A 179 11.85 10.68 -12.18
C ILE A 179 11.25 10.47 -13.56
N SER A 180 10.12 9.78 -13.65
CA SER A 180 9.38 9.48 -14.89
C SER A 180 8.36 10.58 -15.22
N LYS A 181 7.70 11.15 -14.17
CA LYS A 181 6.79 12.31 -14.30
C LYS A 181 6.94 13.24 -13.09
N GLU A 182 6.87 14.55 -13.33
CA GLU A 182 6.94 15.58 -12.28
C GLU A 182 5.59 15.81 -11.61
N ASN A 183 4.49 15.50 -12.28
CA ASN A 183 3.12 15.75 -11.86
C ASN A 183 2.25 14.57 -12.29
N ALA A 184 2.28 13.50 -11.55
CA ALA A 184 1.37 12.36 -11.71
C ALA A 184 0.11 12.56 -10.85
N ASN A 185 -0.92 11.76 -11.10
CA ASN A 185 -2.08 11.67 -10.23
C ASN A 185 -1.68 10.99 -8.92
N GLY A 186 -1.98 11.61 -7.80
CA GLY A 186 -1.66 11.11 -6.46
C GLY A 186 -2.89 10.66 -5.67
N GLU A 187 -4.00 10.38 -6.36
CA GLU A 187 -5.17 9.77 -5.74
C GLU A 187 -4.90 8.29 -5.45
N SER A 188 -5.21 7.88 -4.25
CA SER A 188 -5.14 6.50 -3.80
C SER A 188 -6.32 6.19 -2.88
N ASN A 189 -6.45 4.95 -2.44
CA ASN A 189 -7.47 4.60 -1.47
C ASN A 189 -7.14 5.04 -0.03
N TRP A 190 -5.93 5.55 0.26
CA TRP A 190 -5.56 6.06 1.60
C TRP A 190 -5.08 7.52 1.60
N ALA A 191 -4.97 8.17 0.45
CA ALA A 191 -4.52 9.56 0.34
C ALA A 191 -5.06 10.24 -0.92
N SER A 192 -5.18 11.57 -0.88
CA SER A 192 -5.51 12.41 -2.03
C SER A 192 -4.47 13.50 -2.16
N VAL A 193 -3.41 13.23 -2.93
CA VAL A 193 -2.32 14.18 -3.16
C VAL A 193 -2.44 14.75 -4.56
N ASN A 194 -2.63 16.06 -4.66
CA ASN A 194 -2.90 16.72 -5.96
C ASN A 194 -1.83 16.46 -7.02
N GLN A 195 -0.56 16.37 -6.63
CA GLN A 195 0.56 16.14 -7.53
C GLN A 195 1.66 15.36 -6.83
N VAL A 196 2.04 14.25 -7.44
CA VAL A 196 3.14 13.40 -6.96
C VAL A 196 4.19 13.20 -8.04
N LEU A 197 5.38 12.81 -7.62
CA LEU A 197 6.44 12.37 -8.51
C LEU A 197 6.17 10.89 -8.87
N GLU A 198 6.21 10.54 -10.15
CA GLU A 198 6.29 9.15 -10.60
C GLU A 198 7.74 8.81 -10.90
N HIS A 199 8.19 7.64 -10.50
CA HIS A 199 9.56 7.15 -10.73
C HIS A 199 9.57 5.65 -11.01
N ASP A 200 10.71 5.11 -11.46
CA ASP A 200 10.92 3.70 -11.79
C ASP A 200 11.90 2.98 -10.84
N ALA A 201 12.32 3.64 -9.75
CA ALA A 201 13.01 2.96 -8.66
C ALA A 201 12.01 2.09 -7.90
N THR A 202 12.21 0.79 -7.90
CA THR A 202 11.28 -0.17 -7.30
C THR A 202 11.14 0.06 -5.79
N ILE A 203 9.91 0.18 -5.31
CA ILE A 203 9.55 0.19 -3.89
C ILE A 203 8.54 -0.92 -3.61
N ASN A 204 8.54 -1.42 -2.38
CA ASN A 204 7.64 -2.46 -1.88
C ASN A 204 6.99 -1.98 -0.57
N PRO A 205 5.92 -2.67 -0.09
CA PRO A 205 5.38 -2.42 1.24
C PRO A 205 6.50 -2.34 2.29
N GLY A 206 6.45 -1.35 3.18
CA GLY A 206 7.52 -1.03 4.11
C GLY A 206 8.48 0.09 3.65
N ASN A 207 8.58 0.40 2.36
CA ASN A 207 9.27 1.60 1.88
C ASN A 207 8.47 2.90 2.10
N SER A 208 7.17 2.79 2.38
CA SER A 208 6.28 3.93 2.70
C SER A 208 6.89 4.82 3.78
N GLY A 209 6.94 6.13 3.54
CA GLY A 209 7.56 7.13 4.41
C GLY A 209 9.07 7.27 4.24
N GLY A 210 9.75 6.34 3.58
CA GLY A 210 11.17 6.42 3.28
C GLY A 210 11.50 7.52 2.25
N PRO A 211 12.74 8.03 2.23
CA PRO A 211 13.11 9.12 1.34
C PRO A 211 13.37 8.63 -0.09
N LEU A 212 12.99 9.46 -1.05
CA LEU A 212 13.49 9.43 -2.42
C LEU A 212 14.61 10.46 -2.53
N VAL A 213 15.84 10.05 -2.81
CA VAL A 213 17.03 10.92 -2.75
C VAL A 213 17.79 10.97 -4.06
N THR A 214 18.60 12.02 -4.24
CA THR A 214 19.61 12.12 -5.31
C THR A 214 20.87 11.33 -4.97
N GLY A 215 21.81 11.23 -5.92
CA GLY A 215 23.14 10.63 -5.69
C GLY A 215 24.00 11.30 -4.61
N ASP A 216 23.68 12.55 -4.25
CA ASP A 216 24.33 13.30 -3.17
C ASP A 216 23.57 13.17 -1.83
N GLY A 217 22.55 12.31 -1.76
CA GLY A 217 21.76 12.07 -0.56
C GLY A 217 20.73 13.14 -0.23
N GLN A 218 20.40 14.02 -1.18
CA GLN A 218 19.41 15.08 -0.98
C GLN A 218 18.00 14.60 -1.32
N VAL A 219 17.00 14.91 -0.48
CA VAL A 219 15.63 14.42 -0.59
C VAL A 219 14.86 15.16 -1.69
N VAL A 220 14.27 14.42 -2.61
CA VAL A 220 13.35 14.93 -3.64
C VAL A 220 11.88 14.62 -3.33
N GLY A 221 11.60 13.62 -2.48
CA GLY A 221 10.25 13.24 -2.09
C GLY A 221 10.21 12.17 -1.02
N VAL A 222 8.97 11.81 -0.63
CA VAL A 222 8.63 10.78 0.37
C VAL A 222 7.88 9.66 -0.36
N ASN A 223 8.41 8.44 -0.38
CA ASN A 223 7.76 7.30 -1.02
C ASN A 223 6.44 6.99 -0.32
N TYR A 224 5.34 6.71 -1.06
CA TYR A 224 4.05 6.49 -0.41
C TYR A 224 3.14 5.46 -1.11
N ALA A 225 3.28 5.25 -2.42
CA ALA A 225 2.37 4.39 -3.17
C ALA A 225 3.08 3.68 -4.33
N THR A 226 2.51 2.55 -4.74
CA THR A 226 2.99 1.78 -5.89
C THR A 226 1.80 1.29 -6.73
N PHE A 227 1.98 1.28 -8.04
CA PHE A 227 1.16 0.53 -8.97
C PHE A 227 2.08 -0.47 -9.69
N ALA A 228 2.44 -1.51 -8.96
CA ALA A 228 3.50 -2.46 -9.32
C ALA A 228 3.22 -3.16 -10.65
N ALA A 229 1.96 -3.49 -10.95
CA ALA A 229 1.56 -4.11 -12.23
C ALA A 229 1.93 -3.26 -13.46
N ALA A 230 1.99 -1.93 -13.30
CA ALA A 230 2.42 -1.00 -14.35
C ALA A 230 3.89 -0.58 -14.23
N GLY A 231 4.62 -1.03 -13.20
CA GLY A 231 5.99 -0.57 -12.90
C GLY A 231 6.04 0.92 -12.56
N GLN A 232 5.00 1.44 -11.91
CA GLN A 232 4.87 2.84 -11.52
C GLN A 232 4.97 2.95 -10.00
N PHE A 233 5.85 3.82 -9.54
CA PHE A 233 6.09 4.07 -8.13
C PHE A 233 5.96 5.57 -7.88
N PHE A 234 5.46 5.95 -6.71
CA PHE A 234 5.07 7.32 -6.45
C PHE A 234 5.70 7.86 -5.16
N ALA A 235 6.08 9.13 -5.21
CA ALA A 235 6.57 9.86 -4.04
C ALA A 235 5.88 11.22 -3.94
N ILE A 236 5.55 11.63 -2.71
CA ILE A 236 5.07 12.96 -2.39
C ILE A 236 6.25 13.91 -2.56
N GLY A 237 6.19 14.77 -3.59
CA GLY A 237 7.32 15.60 -3.96
C GLY A 237 7.67 16.65 -2.89
N ARG A 238 8.95 17.07 -2.86
CA ARG A 238 9.47 18.12 -1.98
C ARG A 238 8.60 19.38 -1.95
N ASP A 239 8.14 19.83 -3.13
CA ASP A 239 7.39 21.10 -3.24
C ASP A 239 5.99 21.02 -2.60
N THR A 240 5.41 19.81 -2.51
CA THR A 240 4.20 19.52 -1.75
C THR A 240 4.51 19.39 -0.25
N THR A 241 5.64 18.77 0.09
CA THR A 241 5.99 18.41 1.47
C THR A 241 6.43 19.61 2.30
N LEU A 242 7.29 20.50 1.74
CA LEU A 242 7.88 21.61 2.52
C LEU A 242 6.86 22.55 3.16
N PRO A 243 5.78 22.99 2.49
CA PRO A 243 4.77 23.84 3.13
C PRO A 243 4.06 23.16 4.32
N ILE A 244 3.91 21.83 4.27
CA ILE A 244 3.28 21.04 5.32
C ILE A 244 4.20 20.90 6.54
N ILE A 245 5.51 20.71 6.32
CA ILE A 245 6.50 20.59 7.41
C ILE A 245 6.53 21.82 8.30
N ASP A 246 6.36 23.02 7.75
CA ASP A 246 6.38 24.25 8.54
C ASP A 246 5.20 24.29 9.55
N ALA A 247 4.02 23.81 9.15
CA ALA A 247 2.89 23.63 10.06
C ALA A 247 3.17 22.53 11.10
N PHE A 248 3.72 21.39 10.65
CA PHE A 248 4.06 20.28 11.53
C PHE A 248 5.05 20.66 12.63
N LYS A 249 6.08 21.46 12.31
CA LYS A 249 7.05 21.97 13.30
C LYS A 249 6.41 22.92 14.33
N ALA A 250 5.28 23.52 14.00
CA ALA A 250 4.48 24.30 14.95
C ALA A 250 3.55 23.43 15.81
N GLY A 251 3.42 22.13 15.48
CA GLY A 251 2.53 21.17 16.13
C GLY A 251 1.11 21.16 15.56
N ASP A 252 0.91 21.79 14.38
CA ASP A 252 -0.37 21.90 13.74
C ASP A 252 -0.56 20.73 12.73
N ASN A 253 -1.67 20.00 12.83
CA ASN A 253 -2.10 19.07 11.79
C ASN A 253 -2.55 19.83 10.54
N VAL A 254 -2.54 19.17 9.39
CA VAL A 254 -2.97 19.74 8.10
C VAL A 254 -3.95 18.78 7.46
N ASP A 255 -5.16 19.24 7.13
CA ASP A 255 -6.21 18.45 6.50
C ASP A 255 -6.41 17.08 7.21
N SER A 256 -6.64 17.10 8.53
CA SER A 256 -6.72 15.92 9.37
C SER A 256 -7.85 16.01 10.38
N LEU A 257 -8.69 14.98 10.45
CA LEU A 257 -9.73 14.77 11.46
C LEU A 257 -9.31 13.75 12.53
N GLY A 258 -8.17 13.09 12.34
CA GLY A 258 -7.56 12.13 13.27
C GLY A 258 -7.93 10.69 12.99
N ILE A 259 -8.21 10.33 11.74
CA ILE A 259 -8.42 8.94 11.31
C ILE A 259 -7.25 8.42 10.48
N ASN A 260 -7.02 7.12 10.53
CA ASN A 260 -6.32 6.37 9.50
C ASN A 260 -7.41 5.70 8.65
N GLY A 261 -7.68 6.26 7.50
CA GLY A 261 -8.81 5.90 6.67
C GLY A 261 -8.41 5.25 5.37
N ILE A 262 -9.23 4.30 4.92
CA ILE A 262 -9.09 3.64 3.62
C ILE A 262 -10.41 3.80 2.87
N ALA A 263 -10.35 4.34 1.65
CA ALA A 263 -11.50 4.35 0.75
C ALA A 263 -11.82 2.93 0.31
N VAL A 264 -13.03 2.50 0.58
CA VAL A 264 -13.53 1.17 0.20
C VAL A 264 -14.83 1.29 -0.58
N THR A 265 -15.05 0.35 -1.47
CA THR A 265 -16.28 0.26 -2.28
C THR A 265 -16.65 -1.22 -2.38
N SER A 266 -17.89 -1.56 -2.11
CA SER A 266 -18.39 -2.92 -2.35
C SER A 266 -18.34 -3.25 -3.83
N ASP A 267 -18.20 -4.53 -4.19
CA ASP A 267 -18.02 -4.99 -5.56
C ASP A 267 -19.20 -4.63 -6.48
N ASP A 268 -20.42 -4.61 -5.93
CA ASP A 268 -21.62 -4.15 -6.64
C ASP A 268 -21.77 -2.61 -6.70
N GLY A 269 -20.85 -1.86 -6.06
CA GLY A 269 -20.89 -0.40 -5.97
C GLY A 269 -22.06 0.16 -5.14
N SER A 270 -22.80 -0.69 -4.43
CA SER A 270 -23.96 -0.26 -3.64
C SER A 270 -23.57 0.42 -2.33
N LEU A 271 -22.37 0.12 -1.81
CA LEU A 271 -21.81 0.69 -0.59
C LEU A 271 -20.41 1.22 -0.87
N SER A 272 -20.15 2.45 -0.46
CA SER A 272 -18.82 3.03 -0.48
C SER A 272 -18.63 3.94 0.72
N GLY A 273 -17.38 4.19 1.09
CA GLY A 273 -17.07 5.07 2.22
C GLY A 273 -15.60 5.03 2.61
N ILE A 274 -15.29 5.73 3.69
CA ILE A 274 -13.97 5.70 4.29
C ILE A 274 -14.02 4.75 5.49
N TRP A 275 -13.39 3.60 5.33
CA TRP A 275 -13.15 2.65 6.40
C TRP A 275 -12.14 3.21 7.39
N VAL A 276 -12.47 3.20 8.66
CA VAL A 276 -11.62 3.74 9.73
C VAL A 276 -10.78 2.61 10.32
N SER A 277 -9.54 2.48 9.88
CA SER A 277 -8.61 1.49 10.40
C SER A 277 -8.16 1.81 11.83
N SER A 278 -7.99 3.09 12.16
CA SER A 278 -7.65 3.54 13.52
C SER A 278 -8.02 5.00 13.73
N VAL A 279 -8.13 5.40 15.00
CA VAL A 279 -8.49 6.76 15.44
C VAL A 279 -7.43 7.29 16.40
N LYS A 280 -6.97 8.53 16.17
CA LYS A 280 -6.06 9.23 17.07
C LYS A 280 -6.82 9.73 18.29
N SER A 281 -6.39 9.31 19.47
CA SER A 281 -7.02 9.76 20.74
C SER A 281 -6.95 11.28 20.92
N GLY A 282 -8.08 11.88 21.29
CA GLY A 282 -8.26 13.32 21.46
C GLY A 282 -8.39 14.11 20.15
N SER A 283 -8.59 13.45 19.02
CA SER A 283 -8.87 14.07 17.72
C SER A 283 -10.35 14.41 17.53
N ALA A 284 -10.68 15.15 16.46
CA ALA A 284 -12.06 15.45 16.10
C ALA A 284 -12.90 14.19 15.87
N ALA A 285 -12.30 13.13 15.34
CA ALA A 285 -12.95 11.83 15.16
C ALA A 285 -13.23 11.12 16.50
N ASP A 286 -12.23 11.07 17.39
CA ASP A 286 -12.38 10.48 18.73
C ASP A 286 -13.44 11.24 19.55
N GLU A 287 -13.41 12.57 19.54
CA GLU A 287 -14.41 13.42 20.23
C GLU A 287 -15.82 13.27 19.65
N ALA A 288 -15.94 12.97 18.35
CA ALA A 288 -17.21 12.67 17.71
C ALA A 288 -17.71 11.24 17.99
N GLY A 289 -16.88 10.38 18.55
CA GLY A 289 -17.20 8.98 18.86
C GLY A 289 -17.06 8.04 17.65
N VAL A 290 -16.21 8.39 16.69
CA VAL A 290 -15.80 7.47 15.62
C VAL A 290 -14.87 6.42 16.20
N GLU A 291 -15.07 5.16 15.83
CA GLU A 291 -14.31 4.02 16.33
C GLU A 291 -13.62 3.28 15.17
N PRO A 292 -12.49 2.58 15.42
CA PRO A 292 -11.93 1.66 14.42
C PRO A 292 -12.97 0.61 14.00
N GLY A 293 -13.05 0.32 12.69
CA GLY A 293 -14.10 -0.54 12.13
C GLY A 293 -15.37 0.18 11.69
N ASP A 294 -15.46 1.50 11.90
CA ASP A 294 -16.54 2.30 11.33
C ASP A 294 -16.32 2.56 9.83
N LEU A 295 -17.41 2.62 9.07
CA LEU A 295 -17.42 3.09 7.69
C LEU A 295 -18.14 4.44 7.60
N ILE A 296 -17.41 5.50 7.28
CA ILE A 296 -17.98 6.83 7.05
C ILE A 296 -18.49 6.88 5.61
N THR A 297 -19.80 6.82 5.42
CA THR A 297 -20.42 6.73 4.09
C THR A 297 -20.66 8.10 3.45
N THR A 298 -21.03 9.09 4.26
CA THR A 298 -21.27 10.45 3.76
C THR A 298 -20.61 11.51 4.64
N MET A 299 -20.20 12.61 4.03
CA MET A 299 -19.79 13.83 4.73
C MET A 299 -20.33 15.06 4.01
N GLU A 300 -20.94 16.00 4.78
CA GLU A 300 -21.62 17.17 4.23
C GLU A 300 -22.70 16.82 3.16
N GLY A 301 -23.33 15.63 3.28
CA GLY A 301 -24.35 15.13 2.36
C GLY A 301 -23.80 14.64 1.02
N LEU A 302 -22.49 14.42 0.89
CA LEU A 302 -21.84 13.84 -0.27
C LEU A 302 -21.38 12.42 0.05
N ASP A 303 -21.64 11.48 -0.87
CA ASP A 303 -21.17 10.11 -0.78
C ASP A 303 -19.64 10.07 -0.89
N LEU A 304 -18.99 9.30 0.01
CA LEU A 304 -17.55 9.15 0.04
C LEU A 304 -17.09 7.92 -0.73
N ALA A 305 -15.90 8.00 -1.29
CA ALA A 305 -15.20 6.89 -1.96
C ALA A 305 -15.98 6.19 -3.08
N ALA A 306 -16.95 6.86 -3.71
CA ALA A 306 -17.72 6.28 -4.83
C ALA A 306 -16.85 5.91 -6.06
N ASP A 307 -15.63 6.39 -6.11
CA ASP A 307 -14.61 6.09 -7.13
C ASP A 307 -13.42 5.29 -6.57
N GLY A 308 -13.54 4.75 -5.35
CA GLY A 308 -12.49 4.00 -4.67
C GLY A 308 -11.32 4.86 -4.17
N SER A 309 -11.46 6.20 -4.11
CA SER A 309 -10.40 7.11 -3.69
C SER A 309 -10.78 8.00 -2.50
N MET A 310 -9.77 8.60 -1.87
CA MET A 310 -9.94 9.58 -0.78
C MET A 310 -10.34 10.98 -1.30
N ALA A 311 -10.49 11.18 -2.60
CA ALA A 311 -10.66 12.51 -3.21
C ALA A 311 -11.80 13.32 -2.59
N THR A 312 -13.03 12.77 -2.56
CA THR A 312 -14.21 13.50 -2.03
C THR A 312 -14.03 13.86 -0.56
N TYR A 313 -13.54 12.94 0.28
CA TYR A 313 -13.26 13.18 1.69
C TYR A 313 -12.26 14.34 1.88
N CYS A 314 -11.14 14.29 1.19
CA CYS A 314 -10.10 15.28 1.27
C CYS A 314 -10.50 16.65 0.69
N ASP A 315 -11.28 16.67 -0.39
CA ASP A 315 -11.79 17.91 -0.99
C ASP A 315 -12.78 18.63 -0.06
N ILE A 316 -13.60 17.88 0.70
CA ILE A 316 -14.47 18.44 1.73
C ILE A 316 -13.64 19.08 2.84
N ILE A 317 -12.64 18.38 3.37
CA ILE A 317 -11.76 18.89 4.44
C ILE A 317 -11.02 20.14 3.96
N ARG A 318 -10.42 20.14 2.78
CA ARG A 318 -9.71 21.30 2.21
C ARG A 318 -10.64 22.49 1.94
N THR A 319 -11.88 22.23 1.54
CA THR A 319 -12.85 23.28 1.23
C THR A 319 -13.46 23.90 2.49
N GLN A 320 -13.82 23.07 3.45
CA GLN A 320 -14.51 23.51 4.66
C GLN A 320 -13.52 23.86 5.79
N GLY A 321 -12.36 23.20 5.84
CA GLY A 321 -11.37 23.26 6.92
C GLY A 321 -11.63 22.21 8.00
N ASP A 322 -10.58 21.56 8.43
CA ASP A 322 -10.57 20.47 9.41
C ASP A 322 -10.99 20.88 10.84
N GLN A 323 -11.01 22.17 11.14
CA GLN A 323 -11.46 22.73 12.44
C GLN A 323 -12.94 23.12 12.43
N ASN A 324 -13.62 23.06 11.30
CA ASN A 324 -15.04 23.40 11.20
C ASN A 324 -15.91 22.18 11.50
N THR A 325 -17.17 22.46 11.83
CA THR A 325 -18.16 21.40 12.05
C THR A 325 -18.52 20.78 10.70
N LEU A 326 -18.31 19.45 10.57
CA LEU A 326 -18.60 18.68 9.37
C LEU A 326 -19.58 17.56 9.71
N SER A 327 -20.74 17.51 9.05
CA SER A 327 -21.73 16.45 9.23
C SER A 327 -21.26 15.14 8.60
N MET A 328 -21.61 14.00 9.23
CA MET A 328 -21.27 12.67 8.72
C MET A 328 -22.35 11.64 9.04
N GLU A 329 -22.43 10.62 8.18
CA GLU A 329 -23.14 9.37 8.44
C GLU A 329 -22.13 8.24 8.49
N VAL A 330 -22.34 7.30 9.43
CA VAL A 330 -21.42 6.24 9.74
C VAL A 330 -22.19 4.92 9.87
N LEU A 331 -21.68 3.87 9.25
CA LEU A 331 -22.11 2.50 9.51
C LEU A 331 -21.16 1.87 10.52
N ARG A 332 -21.71 1.37 11.62
CA ARG A 332 -20.97 0.62 12.64
C ARG A 332 -21.44 -0.83 12.62
N PHE A 333 -20.65 -1.70 12.02
CA PHE A 333 -21.03 -3.09 11.78
C PHE A 333 -21.11 -3.91 13.08
N ASP A 334 -20.21 -3.71 14.02
CA ASP A 334 -20.19 -4.41 15.33
C ASP A 334 -21.53 -4.32 16.08
N THR A 335 -22.23 -3.19 15.95
CA THR A 335 -23.50 -2.95 16.64
C THR A 335 -24.69 -2.91 15.69
N ASN A 336 -24.47 -3.16 14.41
CA ASN A 336 -25.49 -3.10 13.33
C ASN A 336 -26.24 -1.76 13.31
N GLN A 337 -25.51 -0.64 13.43
CA GLN A 337 -26.12 0.69 13.57
C GLN A 337 -25.74 1.64 12.43
N VAL A 338 -26.74 2.43 12.01
CA VAL A 338 -26.53 3.65 11.23
C VAL A 338 -26.46 4.80 12.22
N LEU A 339 -25.38 5.56 12.20
CA LEU A 339 -25.10 6.66 13.11
C LEU A 339 -24.99 7.97 12.33
N GLU A 340 -25.42 9.08 12.94
CA GLU A 340 -25.27 10.42 12.41
C GLU A 340 -24.62 11.33 13.45
N GLY A 341 -23.64 12.11 13.05
CA GLY A 341 -22.93 13.03 13.94
C GLY A 341 -22.20 14.13 13.20
N GLN A 342 -21.25 14.75 13.87
CA GLN A 342 -20.46 15.85 13.32
C GLN A 342 -19.05 15.83 13.89
N PHE A 343 -18.04 15.85 13.05
CA PHE A 343 -16.71 16.24 13.48
C PHE A 343 -16.75 17.67 14.05
N ASN A 344 -16.02 17.94 15.10
CA ASN A 344 -15.99 19.23 15.80
C ASN A 344 -17.40 19.74 16.21
N GLY A 345 -18.32 18.82 16.48
CA GLY A 345 -19.70 19.18 16.78
C GLY A 345 -20.41 18.15 17.64
N ARG A 346 -21.49 17.59 17.12
CA ARG A 346 -22.34 16.62 17.82
C ARG A 346 -21.73 15.21 17.72
N GLU A 347 -21.61 14.52 18.86
CA GLU A 347 -21.24 13.10 18.91
C GLU A 347 -22.19 12.24 18.05
N LEU A 348 -21.69 11.10 17.57
CA LEU A 348 -22.44 10.11 16.84
C LEU A 348 -23.62 9.57 17.67
N ALA A 349 -24.78 9.50 17.07
CA ALA A 349 -25.99 8.96 17.67
C ALA A 349 -26.70 8.04 16.67
N ALA A 350 -27.20 6.89 17.15
CA ALA A 350 -27.93 5.96 16.32
C ALA A 350 -29.23 6.57 15.77
N ILE A 351 -29.41 6.46 14.45
CA ILE A 351 -30.62 6.91 13.74
C ILE A 351 -31.40 5.73 13.14
N GLY A 352 -30.77 4.55 13.04
CA GLY A 352 -31.37 3.34 12.50
C GLY A 352 -30.48 2.12 12.67
N THR A 353 -30.88 1.04 12.03
CA THR A 353 -30.07 -0.16 11.85
C THR A 353 -29.66 -0.32 10.38
N ILE A 354 -28.57 -1.01 10.10
CA ILE A 354 -28.06 -1.24 8.74
C ILE A 354 -29.13 -1.93 7.89
N GLU A 355 -29.89 -2.88 8.44
CA GLU A 355 -30.99 -3.55 7.75
C GLU A 355 -32.15 -2.61 7.34
N GLU A 356 -32.38 -1.51 8.10
CA GLU A 356 -33.41 -0.54 7.80
C GLU A 356 -32.99 0.48 6.72
N SER A 357 -31.68 0.70 6.54
CA SER A 357 -31.14 1.64 5.54
C SER A 357 -31.14 1.03 4.12
N SER A 358 -31.18 -0.28 4.02
CA SER A 358 -31.30 -1.03 2.76
C SER A 358 -32.76 -1.32 2.40
N GLN A 359 -33.64 -0.29 2.27
CA GLN A 359 -34.98 -0.53 1.79
C GLN A 359 -34.97 -0.75 0.27
N PRO A 360 -35.47 -1.92 -0.21
CA PRO A 360 -35.57 -2.16 -1.64
C PRO A 360 -36.74 -1.37 -2.22
N VAL A 361 -36.57 -0.89 -3.43
CA VAL A 361 -37.65 -0.43 -4.29
C VAL A 361 -38.52 -1.64 -4.66
N ASP A 362 -39.80 -1.51 -4.31
CA ASP A 362 -40.97 -2.32 -4.65
C ASP A 362 -40.85 -3.57 -5.53
N ASP A 363 -41.15 -4.69 -4.85
CA ASP A 363 -42.11 -5.73 -5.25
C ASP A 363 -41.90 -6.48 -6.58
N ILE A 364 -41.21 -7.61 -6.49
CA ILE A 364 -41.61 -8.80 -7.24
C ILE A 364 -41.72 -9.95 -6.23
N THR A 365 -42.97 -10.29 -5.90
CA THR A 365 -43.29 -11.49 -5.11
C THR A 365 -42.99 -12.73 -5.93
N ASP A 366 -42.05 -13.56 -5.45
CA ASP A 366 -42.18 -15.01 -5.58
C ASP A 366 -41.92 -15.68 -4.21
N ASP A 367 -42.88 -16.53 -3.90
CA ASP A 367 -43.08 -17.17 -2.61
C ASP A 367 -42.27 -18.48 -2.56
N THR A 368 -41.02 -18.40 -2.13
CA THR A 368 -40.34 -19.52 -1.45
C THR A 368 -39.15 -18.97 -0.61
N GLY A 369 -39.30 -19.11 0.69
CA GLY A 369 -38.39 -18.53 1.68
C GLY A 369 -36.98 -19.07 1.65
N GLU A 370 -36.12 -18.25 2.24
CA GLU A 370 -34.68 -18.37 2.56
C GLU A 370 -33.77 -17.92 1.43
N GLY A 371 -33.33 -16.66 1.48
CA GLY A 371 -32.32 -16.07 0.60
C GLY A 371 -30.93 -16.49 1.02
N PHE A 372 -30.21 -17.20 0.17
CA PHE A 372 -28.77 -17.33 0.22
C PHE A 372 -28.21 -16.13 -0.56
N GLY A 373 -27.53 -15.22 0.11
CA GLY A 373 -26.98 -14.01 -0.48
C GLY A 373 -25.46 -14.01 -0.47
N SER A 374 -24.85 -14.70 -1.44
CA SER A 374 -23.47 -14.41 -1.83
C SER A 374 -23.47 -14.24 -3.35
N GLU A 375 -22.85 -13.20 -3.86
CA GLU A 375 -22.69 -12.95 -5.31
C GLU A 375 -21.86 -14.03 -6.02
N TYR A 376 -21.09 -14.81 -5.24
CA TYR A 376 -20.28 -15.94 -5.72
C TYR A 376 -21.08 -17.26 -5.84
N ILE A 377 -22.35 -17.31 -5.45
CA ILE A 377 -23.21 -18.49 -5.61
C ILE A 377 -23.92 -18.40 -6.95
N VAL A 378 -23.55 -19.29 -7.87
CA VAL A 378 -24.10 -19.35 -9.24
C VAL A 378 -25.42 -20.08 -9.30
N GLU A 379 -25.56 -21.19 -8.58
CA GLU A 379 -26.73 -22.07 -8.62
C GLU A 379 -26.79 -22.90 -7.32
N VAL A 380 -27.99 -23.13 -6.81
CA VAL A 380 -28.26 -24.06 -5.71
C VAL A 380 -29.03 -25.25 -6.25
N PHE A 381 -28.54 -26.47 -6.00
CA PHE A 381 -29.12 -27.69 -6.53
C PHE A 381 -30.04 -28.36 -5.49
N ASP A 382 -31.05 -29.12 -5.99
CA ASP A 382 -32.02 -29.83 -5.16
C ASP A 382 -31.38 -30.97 -4.29
N ASP A 383 -30.13 -31.37 -4.58
CA ASP A 383 -29.40 -32.45 -3.89
C ASP A 383 -28.55 -31.99 -2.70
N GLY A 384 -28.65 -30.73 -2.30
CA GLY A 384 -27.94 -30.18 -1.13
C GLY A 384 -26.55 -29.62 -1.44
N TYR A 385 -26.26 -29.34 -2.70
CA TYR A 385 -25.02 -28.67 -3.14
C TYR A 385 -25.33 -27.33 -3.78
N MET A 386 -24.33 -26.47 -3.87
CA MET A 386 -24.37 -25.22 -4.61
C MET A 386 -23.10 -25.07 -5.45
N ALA A 387 -23.22 -24.41 -6.59
CA ALA A 387 -22.09 -24.01 -7.42
C ALA A 387 -21.61 -22.61 -6.99
N ILE A 388 -20.31 -22.48 -6.82
CA ILE A 388 -19.65 -21.20 -6.48
C ILE A 388 -18.63 -20.81 -7.54
N THR A 389 -18.32 -19.52 -7.62
CA THR A 389 -17.39 -18.93 -8.57
C THR A 389 -16.59 -17.79 -7.92
N ASP A 390 -15.49 -17.39 -8.55
CA ASP A 390 -14.72 -16.20 -8.22
C ASP A 390 -15.33 -14.93 -8.85
N ASP A 391 -14.83 -13.76 -8.51
CA ASP A 391 -15.24 -12.45 -9.01
C ASP A 391 -15.07 -12.29 -10.54
N SER A 392 -14.19 -13.04 -11.17
CA SER A 392 -14.00 -13.08 -12.63
C SER A 392 -14.89 -14.07 -13.36
N TRP A 393 -15.66 -14.91 -12.65
CA TRP A 393 -16.46 -16.01 -13.18
C TRP A 393 -15.63 -17.08 -13.92
N SER A 394 -14.37 -17.17 -13.59
CA SER A 394 -13.40 -18.10 -14.22
C SER A 394 -13.23 -19.39 -13.44
N LEU A 395 -13.42 -19.37 -12.12
CA LEU A 395 -13.38 -20.56 -11.28
C LEU A 395 -14.79 -21.12 -11.09
N TYR A 396 -14.89 -22.42 -10.93
CA TYR A 396 -16.16 -23.11 -10.68
C TYR A 396 -15.91 -24.33 -9.80
N VAL A 397 -16.71 -24.50 -8.76
CA VAL A 397 -16.73 -25.73 -7.96
C VAL A 397 -18.08 -25.90 -7.29
N GLU A 398 -18.49 -27.13 -7.03
CA GLU A 398 -19.72 -27.44 -6.31
C GLU A 398 -19.39 -27.87 -4.88
N VAL A 399 -20.04 -27.21 -3.91
CA VAL A 399 -19.82 -27.38 -2.47
C VAL A 399 -21.13 -27.64 -1.74
N PRO A 400 -21.13 -28.21 -0.51
CA PRO A 400 -22.35 -28.33 0.29
C PRO A 400 -22.99 -26.96 0.55
N VAL A 401 -24.33 -26.88 0.57
CA VAL A 401 -25.06 -25.64 0.85
C VAL A 401 -24.80 -25.09 2.25
N GLU A 402 -24.33 -25.92 3.18
CA GLU A 402 -23.92 -25.52 4.52
C GLU A 402 -22.62 -24.72 4.54
N TRP A 403 -21.81 -24.76 3.46
CA TRP A 403 -20.59 -23.96 3.30
C TRP A 403 -20.93 -22.63 2.63
N ASN A 404 -21.81 -21.88 3.26
CA ASN A 404 -22.49 -20.72 2.68
C ASN A 404 -21.78 -19.38 2.91
N GLU A 405 -20.68 -19.35 3.65
CA GLU A 405 -19.73 -18.23 3.60
C GLU A 405 -18.80 -18.47 2.42
N VAL A 406 -18.92 -17.64 1.39
CA VAL A 406 -18.18 -17.78 0.11
C VAL A 406 -17.43 -16.48 -0.15
N ASP A 407 -16.14 -16.60 -0.47
CA ASP A 407 -15.30 -15.52 -0.96
C ASP A 407 -14.68 -15.92 -2.29
N GLY A 408 -14.86 -15.12 -3.31
CA GLY A 408 -14.33 -15.30 -4.67
C GLY A 408 -13.31 -14.24 -5.07
N THR A 409 -12.74 -13.54 -4.10
CA THR A 409 -11.79 -12.44 -4.35
C THR A 409 -10.43 -12.97 -4.77
N ALA A 410 -9.91 -12.47 -5.89
CA ALA A 410 -8.55 -12.76 -6.33
C ALA A 410 -7.53 -12.22 -5.32
N TRP A 411 -6.46 -12.96 -5.07
CA TRP A 411 -5.41 -12.52 -4.17
C TRP A 411 -4.05 -12.37 -4.86
N SER A 412 -3.20 -11.60 -4.24
CA SER A 412 -1.80 -11.46 -4.63
C SER A 412 -0.91 -11.44 -3.39
N ASP A 413 0.20 -12.17 -3.44
CA ASP A 413 1.13 -12.27 -2.32
C ASP A 413 2.56 -12.50 -2.81
N TYR A 414 3.51 -12.23 -1.92
CA TYR A 414 4.93 -12.53 -2.11
C TYR A 414 5.31 -13.83 -1.44
N TRP A 415 5.82 -14.78 -2.22
CA TRP A 415 6.42 -16.00 -1.69
C TRP A 415 7.95 -15.92 -1.83
N GLY A 416 8.61 -15.46 -0.76
CA GLY A 416 10.02 -15.11 -0.79
C GLY A 416 10.27 -13.80 -1.55
N GLU A 417 11.04 -13.85 -2.65
CA GLU A 417 11.33 -12.68 -3.49
C GLU A 417 10.39 -12.57 -4.72
N GLU A 418 9.48 -13.52 -4.93
CA GLU A 418 8.62 -13.57 -6.12
C GLU A 418 7.19 -13.21 -5.79
N TYR A 419 6.63 -12.31 -6.59
CA TYR A 419 5.23 -11.89 -6.54
C TYR A 419 4.37 -12.84 -7.37
N PHE A 420 3.24 -13.24 -6.80
CA PHE A 420 2.26 -14.12 -7.40
C PHE A 420 0.88 -13.48 -7.36
N GLU A 421 0.15 -13.62 -8.45
CA GLU A 421 -1.28 -13.32 -8.55
C GLU A 421 -2.04 -14.61 -8.75
N ALA A 422 -3.18 -14.74 -8.12
CA ALA A 422 -4.03 -15.91 -8.26
C ALA A 422 -5.51 -15.53 -8.20
N LEU A 423 -6.31 -16.24 -8.99
CA LEU A 423 -7.74 -16.30 -8.80
C LEU A 423 -8.02 -17.28 -7.67
N ASP A 424 -8.99 -16.97 -6.82
CA ASP A 424 -9.38 -17.81 -5.69
C ASP A 424 -10.89 -17.83 -5.53
N VAL A 425 -11.42 -18.96 -5.09
CA VAL A 425 -12.75 -19.07 -4.52
C VAL A 425 -12.72 -20.01 -3.33
N SER A 426 -13.18 -19.52 -2.21
CA SER A 426 -13.19 -20.25 -0.95
C SER A 426 -14.62 -20.37 -0.40
N ALA A 427 -14.94 -21.47 0.26
CA ALA A 427 -16.22 -21.68 0.91
C ALA A 427 -16.11 -22.52 2.17
N ALA A 428 -16.84 -22.12 3.20
CA ALA A 428 -16.89 -22.82 4.50
C ALA A 428 -18.21 -22.47 5.22
N PRO A 429 -18.58 -23.20 6.30
CA PRO A 429 -19.58 -22.72 7.26
C PRO A 429 -19.13 -21.45 8.00
N SER A 430 -17.81 -21.27 8.16
CA SER A 430 -17.13 -20.09 8.70
C SER A 430 -15.77 -19.99 8.04
N LEU A 431 -15.56 -18.99 7.19
CA LEU A 431 -14.27 -18.73 6.53
C LEU A 431 -13.21 -18.30 7.53
N GLU A 432 -13.59 -17.56 8.58
CA GLU A 432 -12.67 -17.20 9.66
C GLU A 432 -12.06 -18.42 10.32
N ASP A 433 -12.88 -19.43 10.68
CA ASP A 433 -12.41 -20.66 11.30
C ASP A 433 -11.60 -21.52 10.32
N PHE A 434 -12.01 -21.58 9.05
CA PHE A 434 -11.32 -22.33 8.00
C PHE A 434 -9.89 -21.85 7.75
N PHE A 435 -9.68 -20.54 7.71
CA PHE A 435 -8.34 -19.97 7.51
C PHE A 435 -7.50 -19.86 8.79
N SER A 436 -8.14 -19.84 9.96
CA SER A 436 -7.45 -19.64 11.24
C SER A 436 -7.07 -20.94 11.94
N TYR A 437 -7.84 -22.00 11.73
CA TYR A 437 -7.73 -23.26 12.49
C TYR A 437 -7.82 -24.48 11.55
N TYR A 438 -7.11 -25.55 11.89
CA TYR A 438 -7.21 -26.84 11.18
C TYR A 438 -8.32 -27.76 11.74
N ASP A 439 -9.34 -27.21 12.38
CA ASP A 439 -10.47 -27.93 12.99
C ASP A 439 -11.82 -27.54 12.39
N ALA A 440 -11.80 -26.74 11.32
CA ALA A 440 -12.99 -26.32 10.57
C ALA A 440 -13.02 -26.95 9.18
N THR A 441 -14.22 -27.18 8.66
CA THR A 441 -14.44 -27.70 7.31
C THR A 441 -14.49 -26.57 6.30
N GLY A 442 -14.05 -26.83 5.05
CA GLY A 442 -14.09 -25.83 3.96
C GLY A 442 -13.22 -26.20 2.77
N ILE A 443 -13.24 -25.32 1.77
CA ILE A 443 -12.45 -25.40 0.55
C ILE A 443 -11.84 -24.04 0.20
N SER A 444 -10.66 -24.06 -0.43
CA SER A 444 -10.12 -22.98 -1.27
C SER A 444 -9.66 -23.58 -2.58
N LEU A 445 -10.13 -23.03 -3.70
CA LEU A 445 -9.71 -23.36 -5.06
C LEU A 445 -8.97 -22.18 -5.64
N THR A 446 -7.66 -22.33 -5.85
CA THR A 446 -6.78 -21.27 -6.30
C THR A 446 -6.14 -21.64 -7.64
N VAL A 447 -6.08 -20.70 -8.58
CA VAL A 447 -5.47 -20.87 -9.90
C VAL A 447 -4.52 -19.71 -10.21
N SER A 448 -3.29 -20.04 -10.60
CA SER A 448 -2.30 -19.04 -11.00
C SER A 448 -1.44 -19.47 -12.18
N SER A 449 -1.32 -18.60 -13.18
CA SER A 449 -0.33 -18.74 -14.25
C SER A 449 1.08 -18.43 -13.77
N ASP A 450 1.21 -17.65 -12.73
CA ASP A 450 2.50 -17.27 -12.14
C ASP A 450 3.20 -18.45 -11.44
N TRP A 451 2.43 -19.39 -10.90
CA TRP A 451 2.99 -20.58 -10.26
C TRP A 451 3.80 -21.48 -11.20
N ALA A 452 3.64 -21.33 -12.52
CA ALA A 452 4.55 -21.97 -13.49
C ALA A 452 6.03 -21.57 -13.28
N LYS A 453 6.31 -20.46 -12.59
CA LYS A 453 7.65 -20.03 -12.16
C LYS A 453 8.23 -20.95 -11.06
N ILE A 454 7.39 -21.53 -10.22
CA ILE A 454 7.80 -22.48 -9.16
C ILE A 454 8.20 -23.82 -9.76
N GLY A 455 7.52 -24.26 -10.82
CA GLY A 455 7.77 -25.52 -11.48
C GLY A 455 6.49 -26.24 -11.93
N ASP A 456 6.37 -27.52 -11.59
CA ASP A 456 5.15 -28.32 -11.82
C ASP A 456 4.32 -28.45 -10.52
N TYR A 457 3.20 -29.15 -10.61
CA TYR A 457 2.32 -29.37 -9.45
C TYR A 457 3.03 -30.07 -8.26
N ASN A 458 4.09 -30.86 -8.49
CA ASN A 458 4.86 -31.44 -7.39
C ASN A 458 5.68 -30.37 -6.67
N ALA A 459 6.29 -29.43 -7.42
CA ALA A 459 7.03 -28.32 -6.84
C ALA A 459 6.08 -27.39 -6.05
N LEU A 460 4.85 -27.16 -6.53
CA LEU A 460 3.83 -26.42 -5.82
C LEU A 460 3.46 -27.09 -4.48
N LEU A 461 3.17 -28.39 -4.51
CA LEU A 461 2.86 -29.17 -3.30
C LEU A 461 4.05 -29.23 -2.32
N ASP A 462 5.29 -29.39 -2.82
CA ASP A 462 6.49 -29.38 -1.97
C ASP A 462 6.67 -28.00 -1.29
N PHE A 463 6.30 -26.92 -1.97
CA PHE A 463 6.35 -25.57 -1.43
C PHE A 463 5.31 -25.38 -0.31
N THR A 464 4.06 -25.79 -0.53
CA THR A 464 2.96 -25.65 0.46
C THR A 464 3.16 -26.51 1.70
N GLN A 465 3.90 -27.63 1.63
CA GLN A 465 4.19 -28.50 2.78
C GLN A 465 4.77 -27.76 3.98
N THR A 466 5.62 -26.77 3.75
CA THR A 466 6.33 -26.03 4.82
C THR A 466 5.41 -25.33 5.81
N GLY A 467 4.16 -25.00 5.40
CA GLY A 467 3.16 -24.36 6.24
C GLY A 467 2.50 -25.32 7.26
N PHE A 468 2.45 -26.61 6.97
CA PHE A 468 1.67 -27.60 7.73
C PHE A 468 2.49 -28.49 8.68
N ASP A 469 3.79 -28.61 8.46
CA ASP A 469 4.71 -29.52 9.20
C ASP A 469 4.68 -29.40 10.74
N GLN A 470 4.23 -28.26 11.28
CA GLN A 470 4.26 -28.00 12.71
C GLN A 470 3.02 -28.51 13.48
N ASN A 471 1.89 -28.63 12.78
CA ASN A 471 0.59 -28.89 13.40
C ASN A 471 -0.10 -30.16 12.88
N CYS A 472 0.35 -30.70 11.74
CA CYS A 472 -0.29 -31.78 11.02
C CYS A 472 0.65 -32.97 10.79
N GLU A 473 0.13 -34.19 10.73
CA GLU A 473 0.87 -35.40 10.38
C GLU A 473 0.72 -35.67 8.87
N TYR A 474 1.85 -35.68 8.15
CA TYR A 474 1.88 -35.99 6.72
C TYR A 474 1.68 -37.49 6.47
N ASN A 475 0.70 -37.85 5.66
CA ASN A 475 0.33 -39.23 5.38
C ASN A 475 0.69 -39.72 3.96
N GLY A 476 1.24 -38.85 3.14
CA GLY A 476 1.77 -39.21 1.83
C GLY A 476 1.15 -38.47 0.66
N ARG A 477 1.77 -38.69 -0.51
CA ARG A 477 1.34 -38.13 -1.80
C ARG A 477 0.86 -39.24 -2.72
N GLU A 478 -0.32 -39.06 -3.31
CA GLU A 478 -0.90 -39.98 -4.29
C GLU A 478 -1.18 -39.23 -5.60
N PRO A 479 -1.18 -39.95 -6.74
CA PRO A 479 -1.47 -39.34 -8.04
C PRO A 479 -2.95 -38.91 -8.12
N TYR A 480 -3.21 -37.78 -8.79
CA TYR A 480 -4.52 -37.27 -9.17
C TYR A 480 -4.60 -37.14 -10.70
N ASP A 481 -5.65 -37.64 -11.32
CA ASP A 481 -5.97 -37.40 -12.72
C ASP A 481 -7.48 -37.49 -12.96
N ASP A 482 -8.00 -36.58 -13.77
CA ASP A 482 -9.35 -36.56 -14.28
C ASP A 482 -9.35 -36.37 -15.82
N SER A 483 -10.44 -35.89 -16.41
CA SER A 483 -10.50 -35.66 -17.86
C SER A 483 -9.86 -34.35 -18.31
N VAL A 484 -9.56 -33.42 -17.40
CA VAL A 484 -9.10 -32.04 -17.64
C VAL A 484 -7.71 -31.83 -17.07
N TYR A 485 -7.47 -32.33 -15.85
CA TYR A 485 -6.27 -32.10 -15.08
C TYR A 485 -5.47 -33.36 -14.81
N GLN A 486 -4.15 -33.20 -14.66
CA GLN A 486 -3.25 -34.21 -14.13
C GLN A 486 -2.44 -33.59 -12.97
N GLY A 487 -2.22 -34.35 -11.91
CA GLY A 487 -1.57 -33.84 -10.71
C GLY A 487 -1.26 -34.88 -9.65
N ALA A 488 -1.19 -34.43 -8.44
CA ALA A 488 -1.09 -35.24 -7.24
C ALA A 488 -1.84 -34.57 -6.09
N TYR A 489 -2.16 -35.34 -5.06
CA TYR A 489 -2.63 -34.76 -3.82
C TYR A 489 -1.79 -35.24 -2.63
N ASP A 490 -1.59 -34.32 -1.70
CA ASP A 490 -1.00 -34.59 -0.37
C ASP A 490 -2.09 -34.75 0.65
N TYR A 491 -1.96 -35.75 1.50
CA TYR A 491 -2.90 -36.05 2.56
C TYR A 491 -2.27 -35.86 3.93
N TRP A 492 -2.95 -35.06 4.78
CA TRP A 492 -2.50 -34.70 6.10
C TRP A 492 -3.59 -34.96 7.13
N ILE A 493 -3.21 -35.20 8.38
CA ILE A 493 -4.10 -35.27 9.53
C ILE A 493 -3.71 -34.18 10.52
N CYS A 494 -4.64 -33.26 10.76
CA CYS A 494 -4.50 -32.10 11.65
C CYS A 494 -5.44 -32.27 12.85
N GLY A 495 -5.00 -32.98 13.89
CA GLY A 495 -5.89 -33.35 15.01
C GLY A 495 -6.92 -34.37 14.56
N ASP A 496 -8.20 -34.02 14.56
CA ASP A 496 -9.31 -34.87 14.10
C ASP A 496 -9.75 -34.52 12.65
N THR A 497 -9.13 -33.51 11.99
CA THR A 497 -9.47 -33.02 10.64
C THR A 497 -8.55 -33.62 9.59
N GLU A 498 -9.12 -33.98 8.45
CA GLU A 498 -8.40 -34.40 7.25
C GLU A 498 -8.14 -33.19 6.35
N LEU A 499 -6.87 -32.91 6.04
CA LEU A 499 -6.48 -31.87 5.09
C LEU A 499 -5.95 -32.51 3.81
N ILE A 500 -6.53 -32.14 2.67
CA ILE A 500 -6.19 -32.62 1.34
C ILE A 500 -5.75 -31.42 0.49
N LEU A 501 -4.54 -31.49 -0.04
CA LEU A 501 -3.98 -30.51 -0.94
C LEU A 501 -3.84 -31.11 -2.34
N VAL A 502 -4.62 -30.69 -3.31
CA VAL A 502 -4.51 -31.16 -4.69
C VAL A 502 -3.74 -30.13 -5.51
N GLY A 503 -2.55 -30.52 -6.00
CA GLY A 503 -1.80 -29.73 -6.97
C GLY A 503 -1.98 -30.34 -8.36
N ALA A 504 -2.41 -29.55 -9.35
CA ALA A 504 -2.68 -30.05 -10.69
C ALA A 504 -2.34 -29.02 -11.78
N ASN A 505 -2.24 -29.50 -13.02
CA ASN A 505 -2.11 -28.68 -14.21
C ASN A 505 -3.00 -29.24 -15.34
N PRO A 506 -3.40 -28.43 -16.33
CA PRO A 506 -4.23 -28.90 -17.44
C PRO A 506 -3.47 -29.90 -18.31
N ILE A 507 -4.14 -30.98 -18.73
CA ILE A 507 -3.54 -32.04 -19.55
C ILE A 507 -3.11 -31.49 -20.90
N ASP A 508 -3.92 -30.66 -21.56
CA ASP A 508 -3.68 -30.16 -22.91
C ASP A 508 -2.54 -29.12 -22.98
N ASN A 509 -2.30 -28.36 -21.90
CA ASN A 509 -1.22 -27.36 -21.82
C ASN A 509 -0.65 -27.25 -20.39
N PRO A 510 0.21 -28.18 -19.98
CA PRO A 510 0.69 -28.28 -18.59
C PRO A 510 1.44 -27.07 -18.04
N SER A 511 1.88 -26.15 -18.89
CA SER A 511 2.59 -24.93 -18.50
C SER A 511 1.72 -23.67 -18.53
N ALA A 512 0.42 -23.78 -18.77
CA ALA A 512 -0.46 -22.62 -18.85
C ALA A 512 -0.71 -22.00 -17.48
N PHE A 513 -0.99 -22.84 -16.49
CA PHE A 513 -1.28 -22.46 -15.11
C PHE A 513 -1.16 -23.69 -14.19
N LEU A 514 -1.13 -23.45 -12.89
CA LEU A 514 -1.27 -24.48 -11.86
C LEU A 514 -2.55 -24.22 -11.05
N VAL A 515 -3.13 -25.31 -10.56
CA VAL A 515 -4.29 -25.34 -9.68
C VAL A 515 -3.84 -25.88 -8.33
N LEU A 516 -4.30 -25.23 -7.24
CA LEU A 516 -4.20 -25.74 -5.88
C LEU A 516 -5.63 -25.79 -5.29
N VAL A 517 -6.06 -26.98 -4.88
CA VAL A 517 -7.30 -27.13 -4.12
C VAL A 517 -6.94 -27.53 -2.71
N THR A 518 -7.32 -26.72 -1.75
CA THR A 518 -7.17 -27.00 -0.30
C THR A 518 -8.54 -27.40 0.23
N ILE A 519 -8.66 -28.58 0.80
CA ILE A 519 -9.91 -29.11 1.35
C ILE A 519 -9.66 -29.53 2.80
N GLN A 520 -10.44 -29.03 3.72
CA GLN A 520 -10.46 -29.48 5.12
C GLN A 520 -11.80 -30.17 5.40
N LEU A 521 -11.74 -31.36 5.97
CA LEU A 521 -12.91 -32.17 6.31
C LEU A 521 -12.84 -32.57 7.78
N THR A 522 -13.87 -32.23 8.53
CA THR A 522 -14.04 -32.70 9.91
C THR A 522 -14.67 -34.10 9.94
N PRO A 523 -14.66 -34.81 11.08
CA PRO A 523 -15.30 -36.14 11.18
C PRO A 523 -16.81 -36.16 10.92
N ASP A 524 -17.45 -34.99 10.90
CA ASP A 524 -18.89 -34.87 10.66
C ASP A 524 -19.20 -34.70 9.15
N ASP A 525 -18.18 -34.50 8.31
CA ASP A 525 -18.34 -34.36 6.87
C ASP A 525 -18.51 -35.71 6.15
N ASP A 526 -19.30 -35.71 5.08
CA ASP A 526 -19.48 -36.90 4.23
C ASP A 526 -18.36 -37.00 3.17
N VAL A 527 -17.85 -38.18 2.92
CA VAL A 527 -16.93 -38.48 1.80
C VAL A 527 -17.53 -38.05 0.44
N ALA A 528 -18.86 -37.99 0.34
CA ALA A 528 -19.55 -37.47 -0.84
C ALA A 528 -19.20 -36.01 -1.16
N ASN A 529 -18.92 -35.19 -0.12
CA ASN A 529 -18.49 -33.79 -0.30
C ASN A 529 -17.14 -33.75 -1.03
N LEU A 530 -16.18 -34.56 -0.61
CA LEU A 530 -14.89 -34.66 -1.30
C LEU A 530 -15.02 -35.12 -2.75
N GLU A 531 -15.82 -36.18 -3.00
CA GLU A 531 -16.04 -36.67 -4.36
C GLU A 531 -16.71 -35.61 -5.25
N ARG A 532 -17.67 -34.82 -4.71
CA ARG A 532 -18.34 -33.76 -5.46
C ARG A 532 -17.37 -32.66 -5.83
N ILE A 533 -16.59 -32.15 -4.89
CA ILE A 533 -15.57 -31.12 -5.08
C ILE A 533 -14.57 -31.54 -6.16
N LEU A 534 -13.96 -32.73 -6.00
CA LEU A 534 -12.92 -33.23 -6.90
C LEU A 534 -13.41 -33.51 -8.33
N ASN A 535 -14.72 -33.74 -8.51
CA ASN A 535 -15.32 -33.99 -9.83
C ASN A 535 -15.85 -32.73 -10.51
N THR A 536 -15.90 -31.58 -9.81
CA THR A 536 -16.58 -30.40 -10.34
C THR A 536 -15.71 -29.15 -10.42
N PHE A 537 -14.57 -29.10 -9.72
CA PHE A 537 -13.72 -27.92 -9.82
C PHE A 537 -13.19 -27.74 -11.24
N ASP A 538 -13.24 -26.52 -11.75
CA ASP A 538 -12.85 -26.18 -13.12
C ASP A 538 -12.37 -24.73 -13.21
N TYR A 539 -11.46 -24.47 -14.14
CA TYR A 539 -11.03 -23.12 -14.53
C TYR A 539 -11.42 -22.85 -15.98
N ARG A 540 -12.23 -21.82 -16.19
CA ARG A 540 -12.82 -21.42 -17.48
C ARG A 540 -12.33 -20.02 -17.86
N PRO A 541 -11.09 -19.88 -18.41
CA PRO A 541 -10.48 -18.57 -18.67
C PRO A 541 -11.26 -17.71 -19.67
#